data_d8ca8e37cd020bf75ea3012d7be3560f
#
_entry.id   d8ca8e37cd020bf75ea3012d7be3560f
#
_cell.length_a   1.000
_cell.length_b   1.000
_cell.length_c   1.000
_cell.angle_alpha   90.00
_cell.angle_beta   90.00
_cell.angle_gamma   90.00
#
_symmetry.space_group_name_H-M   'P 1'
#
loop_
_entity.id
_entity.type
_entity.pdbx_description
1 polymer ?
#
loop_
_entity_poly.entity_id
_entity_poly.type
_entity_poly.pdbx_seq_one_letter_code
_entity_poly.pdbx_strand_id
1 'polypeptide(L)'
;MSIDTADIDLPEVITQVTAAFHAYEQALMDDDIAAMDALFHPAPSTVRYGVGEVLYGIEAIRAFRIGRGGSPQRQLAHVEVHGFGHDFATTHAEFVRDGSSARGRQSQSWVRFADGWKVVAAHVSLQGTHA
;
A
#
# COMPACT_ATOMS: atom_id res chain seq x y z
N MET A 1 2.19 26.06 4.90
CA MET A 1 1.12 26.44 3.92
C MET A 1 0.14 25.29 3.83
N SER A 2 -1.11 25.62 3.61
CA SER A 2 -2.15 24.59 3.46
C SER A 2 -2.31 24.22 1.97
N ILE A 3 -2.86 23.03 1.76
CA ILE A 3 -3.16 22.56 0.42
C ILE A 3 -4.42 23.24 -0.08
N ASP A 4 -4.37 23.73 -1.31
CA ASP A 4 -5.53 24.30 -1.98
C ASP A 4 -6.47 23.16 -2.40
N THR A 5 -7.78 23.32 -2.20
CA THR A 5 -8.76 22.33 -2.62
C THR A 5 -8.76 22.10 -4.13
N ALA A 6 -8.29 23.07 -4.93
CA ALA A 6 -8.10 22.88 -6.37
C ALA A 6 -7.01 21.86 -6.68
N ASP A 7 -6.12 21.56 -5.74
CA ASP A 7 -5.03 20.60 -5.90
C ASP A 7 -5.39 19.21 -5.34
N ILE A 8 -6.65 18.96 -5.04
CA ILE A 8 -7.12 17.62 -4.70
C ILE A 8 -7.35 16.86 -6.00
N ASP A 9 -6.83 15.63 -6.05
CA ASP A 9 -6.98 14.70 -7.18
C ASP A 9 -6.46 15.28 -8.50
N LEU A 10 -5.28 15.91 -8.47
CA LEU A 10 -4.62 16.34 -9.70
C LEU A 10 -4.42 15.14 -10.63
N PRO A 11 -4.78 15.24 -11.92
CA PRO A 11 -4.74 14.10 -12.84
C PRO A 11 -3.37 13.41 -12.92
N GLU A 12 -2.27 14.17 -12.95
CA GLU A 12 -0.94 13.58 -13.01
C GLU A 12 -0.58 12.81 -11.74
N VAL A 13 -1.05 13.25 -10.58
CA VAL A 13 -0.83 12.55 -9.31
C VAL A 13 -1.61 11.25 -9.30
N ILE A 14 -2.88 11.28 -9.69
CA ILE A 14 -3.72 10.07 -9.76
C ILE A 14 -3.10 9.05 -10.71
N THR A 15 -2.65 9.47 -11.88
CA THR A 15 -2.03 8.58 -12.86
C THR A 15 -0.76 7.92 -12.31
N GLN A 16 0.12 8.72 -11.69
CA GLN A 16 1.39 8.21 -11.15
C GLN A 16 1.18 7.26 -9.98
N VAL A 17 0.30 7.62 -9.04
CA VAL A 17 0.06 6.80 -7.85
C VAL A 17 -0.69 5.53 -8.21
N THR A 18 -1.63 5.59 -9.15
CA THR A 18 -2.33 4.39 -9.64
C THR A 18 -1.33 3.40 -10.23
N ALA A 19 -0.37 3.89 -11.03
CA ALA A 19 0.67 3.02 -11.59
C ALA A 19 1.54 2.41 -10.50
N ALA A 20 1.95 3.20 -9.51
CA ALA A 20 2.76 2.70 -8.38
C ALA A 20 1.98 1.69 -7.54
N PHE A 21 0.69 1.93 -7.31
CA PHE A 21 -0.18 1.02 -6.58
C PHE A 21 -0.26 -0.35 -7.28
N HIS A 22 -0.49 -0.36 -8.60
CA HIS A 22 -0.56 -1.61 -9.35
C HIS A 22 0.78 -2.31 -9.44
N ALA A 23 1.89 -1.56 -9.51
CA ALA A 23 3.22 -2.14 -9.46
C ALA A 23 3.46 -2.85 -8.12
N TYR A 24 3.00 -2.26 -7.01
CA TYR A 24 3.09 -2.90 -5.70
C TYR A 24 2.22 -4.17 -5.64
N GLU A 25 0.99 -4.10 -6.14
CA GLU A 25 0.09 -5.27 -6.15
C GLU A 25 0.71 -6.42 -6.94
N GLN A 26 1.29 -6.14 -8.12
CA GLN A 26 1.95 -7.15 -8.92
C GLN A 26 3.14 -7.76 -8.19
N ALA A 27 3.96 -6.93 -7.56
CA ALA A 27 5.11 -7.40 -6.78
C ALA A 27 4.66 -8.29 -5.62
N LEU A 28 3.56 -7.94 -4.96
CA LEU A 28 2.98 -8.73 -3.88
C LEU A 28 2.53 -10.10 -4.37
N MET A 29 1.84 -10.14 -5.51
CA MET A 29 1.36 -11.40 -6.08
C MET A 29 2.50 -12.28 -6.59
N ASP A 30 3.60 -11.68 -7.06
CA ASP A 30 4.78 -12.39 -7.55
C ASP A 30 5.79 -12.74 -6.44
N ASP A 31 5.53 -12.31 -5.21
CA ASP A 31 6.49 -12.39 -4.10
C ASP A 31 7.85 -11.78 -4.46
N ASP A 32 7.82 -10.66 -5.17
CA ASP A 32 8.99 -9.90 -5.56
C ASP A 32 9.35 -8.93 -4.44
N ILE A 33 10.12 -9.41 -3.47
CA ILE A 33 10.46 -8.64 -2.26
C ILE A 33 11.23 -7.38 -2.61
N ALA A 34 12.17 -7.46 -3.54
CA ALA A 34 12.96 -6.30 -3.94
C ALA A 34 12.08 -5.19 -4.54
N ALA A 35 11.11 -5.56 -5.38
CA ALA A 35 10.18 -4.60 -5.97
C ALA A 35 9.24 -4.00 -4.92
N MET A 36 8.75 -4.81 -3.96
CA MET A 36 7.95 -4.28 -2.85
C MET A 36 8.75 -3.29 -2.01
N ASP A 37 9.99 -3.64 -1.66
CA ASP A 37 10.86 -2.76 -0.87
C ASP A 37 11.17 -1.45 -1.62
N ALA A 38 11.35 -1.51 -2.93
CA ALA A 38 11.64 -0.32 -3.73
C ALA A 38 10.48 0.69 -3.74
N LEU A 39 9.26 0.23 -3.46
CA LEU A 39 8.06 1.08 -3.41
C LEU A 39 7.73 1.56 -1.99
N PHE A 40 8.51 1.17 -1.00
CA PHE A 40 8.38 1.66 0.38
C PHE A 40 9.53 2.60 0.71
N HIS A 41 9.23 3.65 1.47
CA HIS A 41 10.25 4.58 1.93
C HIS A 41 11.20 3.87 2.90
N PRO A 42 12.53 3.85 2.62
CA PRO A 42 13.48 3.07 3.41
C PRO A 42 13.90 3.82 4.67
N ALA A 43 12.99 3.94 5.64
CA ALA A 43 13.24 4.71 6.86
C ALA A 43 12.69 3.99 8.09
N PRO A 44 13.23 4.31 9.29
CA PRO A 44 12.67 3.82 10.56
C PRO A 44 11.25 4.32 10.83
N SER A 45 10.84 5.41 10.18
CA SER A 45 9.50 6.01 10.36
C SER A 45 8.41 5.34 9.52
N THR A 46 8.76 4.46 8.60
CA THR A 46 7.77 3.75 7.77
C THR A 46 7.07 2.69 8.61
N VAL A 47 5.73 2.69 8.60
CA VAL A 47 4.91 1.83 9.44
C VAL A 47 4.04 0.93 8.58
N ARG A 48 3.93 -0.34 8.96
CA ARG A 48 2.98 -1.26 8.33
C ARG A 48 2.28 -2.10 9.40
N TYR A 49 0.95 -1.99 9.43
CA TYR A 49 0.11 -2.89 10.20
C TYR A 49 -0.48 -3.93 9.24
N GLY A 50 -0.32 -5.20 9.56
CA GLY A 50 -0.93 -6.28 8.81
C GLY A 50 -2.03 -6.96 9.60
N VAL A 51 -2.57 -8.04 9.05
CA VAL A 51 -3.67 -8.77 9.68
C VAL A 51 -3.25 -9.32 11.04
N GLY A 52 -2.05 -9.82 11.16
CA GLY A 52 -1.53 -10.40 12.40
C GLY A 52 -0.23 -9.78 12.90
N GLU A 53 0.28 -8.72 12.26
CA GLU A 53 1.58 -8.15 12.60
C GLU A 53 1.55 -6.64 12.74
N VAL A 54 2.46 -6.13 13.57
CA VAL A 54 2.72 -4.70 13.76
C VAL A 54 4.19 -4.48 13.47
N LEU A 55 4.49 -3.67 12.45
CA LEU A 55 5.86 -3.50 11.95
C LEU A 55 6.23 -2.03 11.93
N TYR A 56 7.28 -1.68 12.67
CA TYR A 56 7.83 -0.33 12.71
C TYR A 56 9.19 -0.31 12.05
N GLY A 57 9.31 0.49 10.97
CA GLY A 57 10.55 0.67 10.23
C GLY A 57 10.74 -0.34 9.11
N ILE A 58 11.50 0.09 8.10
CA ILE A 58 11.71 -0.72 6.88
C ILE A 58 12.40 -2.05 7.17
N GLU A 59 13.28 -2.11 8.18
CA GLU A 59 14.00 -3.35 8.48
C GLU A 59 13.04 -4.43 8.97
N ALA A 60 12.09 -4.06 9.86
CA ALA A 60 11.07 -5.00 10.35
C ALA A 60 10.14 -5.44 9.22
N ILE A 61 9.77 -4.52 8.34
CA ILE A 61 8.90 -4.81 7.19
C ILE A 61 9.58 -5.79 6.24
N ARG A 62 10.86 -5.56 5.93
CA ARG A 62 11.65 -6.43 5.06
C ARG A 62 11.81 -7.83 5.66
N ALA A 63 12.15 -7.90 6.94
CA ALA A 63 12.31 -9.17 7.63
C ALA A 63 11.01 -9.98 7.62
N PHE A 64 9.88 -9.33 7.83
CA PHE A 64 8.58 -9.99 7.77
C PHE A 64 8.29 -10.55 6.38
N ARG A 65 8.55 -9.79 5.32
CA ARG A 65 8.34 -10.24 3.94
C ARG A 65 9.17 -11.48 3.61
N ILE A 66 10.43 -11.47 4.03
CA ILE A 66 11.33 -12.62 3.82
C ILE A 66 10.82 -13.84 4.60
N GLY A 67 10.43 -13.64 5.85
CA GLY A 67 10.06 -14.74 6.75
C GLY A 67 8.72 -15.41 6.41
N ARG A 68 7.77 -14.68 5.82
CA ARG A 68 6.44 -15.25 5.53
C ARG A 68 6.42 -16.16 4.30
N GLY A 69 7.39 -16.06 3.38
CA GLY A 69 7.47 -16.93 2.21
C GLY A 69 6.41 -16.69 1.15
N GLY A 70 5.95 -15.46 1.03
CA GLY A 70 4.94 -15.06 0.05
C GLY A 70 3.62 -14.63 0.69
N SER A 71 2.78 -13.98 -0.09
CA SER A 71 1.47 -13.52 0.31
C SER A 71 0.39 -14.40 -0.33
N PRO A 72 -0.74 -14.61 0.35
CA PRO A 72 -1.86 -15.30 -0.30
C PRO A 72 -2.28 -14.58 -1.57
N GLN A 73 -2.59 -15.33 -2.62
CA GLN A 73 -3.12 -14.77 -3.86
C GLN A 73 -4.47 -14.15 -3.59
N ARG A 74 -4.74 -13.04 -4.27
CA ARG A 74 -5.97 -12.27 -4.03
C ARG A 74 -6.42 -11.55 -5.29
N GLN A 75 -7.65 -11.12 -5.30
CA GLN A 75 -8.21 -10.29 -6.35
C GLN A 75 -8.73 -8.99 -5.74
N LEU A 76 -8.41 -7.87 -6.40
CA LEU A 76 -8.91 -6.57 -6.00
C LEU A 76 -10.39 -6.45 -6.38
N ALA A 77 -11.21 -5.91 -5.47
CA ALA A 77 -12.64 -5.74 -5.67
C ALA A 77 -13.02 -4.28 -5.87
N HIS A 78 -12.34 -3.36 -5.19
CA HIS A 78 -12.58 -1.93 -5.29
C HIS A 78 -11.28 -1.20 -4.98
N VAL A 79 -10.97 -0.14 -5.72
CA VAL A 79 -9.76 0.66 -5.50
C VAL A 79 -10.12 2.13 -5.56
N GLU A 80 -9.67 2.89 -4.55
CA GLU A 80 -9.76 4.35 -4.51
C GLU A 80 -8.36 4.92 -4.48
N VAL A 81 -8.10 5.93 -5.32
CA VAL A 81 -6.83 6.66 -5.33
C VAL A 81 -7.16 8.14 -5.22
N HIS A 82 -6.60 8.81 -4.22
CA HIS A 82 -6.83 10.23 -4.01
C HIS A 82 -5.52 10.96 -3.75
N GLY A 83 -5.34 12.10 -4.40
CA GLY A 83 -4.17 12.96 -4.24
C GLY A 83 -4.51 14.23 -3.49
N PHE A 84 -3.54 14.73 -2.73
CA PHE A 84 -3.66 15.95 -1.94
C PHE A 84 -2.42 16.78 -2.17
N GLY A 85 -2.52 17.75 -3.10
CA GLY A 85 -1.37 18.47 -3.62
C GLY A 85 -0.56 17.63 -4.59
N HIS A 86 0.69 17.98 -4.79
CA HIS A 86 1.56 17.34 -5.80
C HIS A 86 2.33 16.15 -5.26
N ASP A 87 2.48 16.03 -3.94
CA ASP A 87 3.47 15.15 -3.34
C ASP A 87 2.91 14.15 -2.33
N PHE A 88 1.59 14.10 -2.14
CA PHE A 88 0.96 13.17 -1.20
C PHE A 88 -0.29 12.55 -1.80
N ALA A 89 -0.50 11.27 -1.53
CA ALA A 89 -1.69 10.55 -1.98
C ALA A 89 -2.03 9.41 -1.02
N THR A 90 -3.29 8.97 -1.08
CA THR A 90 -3.74 7.77 -0.38
C THR A 90 -4.33 6.79 -1.39
N THR A 91 -4.12 5.49 -1.13
CA THR A 91 -4.80 4.42 -1.87
C THR A 91 -5.55 3.54 -0.90
N HIS A 92 -6.74 3.12 -1.30
CA HIS A 92 -7.59 2.24 -0.51
C HIS A 92 -8.09 1.14 -1.42
N ALA A 93 -7.94 -0.11 -0.99
CA ALA A 93 -8.35 -1.25 -1.80
C ALA A 93 -9.13 -2.24 -0.94
N GLU A 94 -10.18 -2.81 -1.53
CA GLU A 94 -10.80 -4.02 -1.00
C GLU A 94 -10.31 -5.19 -1.82
N PHE A 95 -10.16 -6.34 -1.17
CA PHE A 95 -9.71 -7.54 -1.86
C PHE A 95 -10.35 -8.80 -1.28
N VAL A 96 -10.30 -9.87 -2.06
CA VAL A 96 -10.73 -11.21 -1.62
C VAL A 96 -9.56 -12.16 -1.89
N ARG A 97 -9.11 -12.86 -0.85
CA ARG A 97 -8.07 -13.88 -0.97
C ARG A 97 -8.66 -15.16 -1.55
N ASP A 98 -7.85 -15.85 -2.34
CA ASP A 98 -8.25 -17.15 -2.87
C ASP A 98 -8.59 -18.10 -1.72
N GLY A 99 -9.73 -18.78 -1.84
CA GLY A 99 -10.19 -19.73 -0.84
C GLY A 99 -10.80 -19.11 0.42
N SER A 100 -10.98 -17.79 0.46
CA SER A 100 -11.58 -17.10 1.61
C SER A 100 -12.78 -16.26 1.17
N SER A 101 -13.80 -16.19 2.04
CA SER A 101 -14.94 -15.30 1.84
C SER A 101 -14.80 -13.97 2.59
N ALA A 102 -13.77 -13.84 3.43
CA ALA A 102 -13.57 -12.60 4.19
C ALA A 102 -13.11 -11.47 3.28
N ARG A 103 -13.70 -10.28 3.46
CA ARG A 103 -13.31 -9.07 2.72
C ARG A 103 -12.08 -8.46 3.36
N GLY A 104 -11.02 -8.29 2.56
CA GLY A 104 -9.81 -7.60 2.99
C GLY A 104 -9.88 -6.12 2.68
N ARG A 105 -9.15 -5.33 3.43
CA ARG A 105 -9.02 -3.89 3.23
C ARG A 105 -7.56 -3.52 3.38
N GLN A 106 -7.08 -2.64 2.50
CA GLN A 106 -5.72 -2.13 2.55
C GLN A 106 -5.74 -0.63 2.30
N SER A 107 -5.09 0.12 3.19
CA SER A 107 -4.87 1.56 2.99
C SER A 107 -3.38 1.85 2.99
N GLN A 108 -2.94 2.71 2.07
CA GLN A 108 -1.54 3.11 1.95
C GLN A 108 -1.47 4.62 1.81
N SER A 109 -0.51 5.21 2.51
CA SER A 109 -0.16 6.62 2.34
C SER A 109 1.12 6.72 1.54
N TRP A 110 1.10 7.54 0.49
CA TRP A 110 2.17 7.68 -0.48
C TRP A 110 2.73 9.10 -0.45
N VAL A 111 4.05 9.21 -0.53
CA VAL A 111 4.74 10.50 -0.65
C VAL A 111 5.64 10.45 -1.88
N ARG A 112 5.70 11.54 -2.63
CA ARG A 112 6.60 11.66 -3.78
C ARG A 112 7.93 12.20 -3.32
N PHE A 113 8.96 11.36 -3.42
CA PHE A 113 10.34 11.72 -3.18
C PHE A 113 11.06 11.98 -4.52
N ALA A 114 12.33 12.37 -4.46
CA ALA A 114 13.11 12.64 -5.67
C ALA A 114 13.20 11.42 -6.60
N ASP A 115 13.21 10.20 -6.01
CA ASP A 115 13.30 8.94 -6.76
C ASP A 115 11.93 8.27 -6.97
N GLY A 116 10.86 8.98 -6.74
CA GLY A 116 9.51 8.50 -7.05
C GLY A 116 8.59 8.37 -5.86
N TRP A 117 7.41 7.83 -6.12
CA TRP A 117 6.38 7.62 -5.10
C TRP A 117 6.71 6.42 -4.21
N LYS A 118 6.61 6.62 -2.89
CA LYS A 118 6.90 5.58 -1.90
C LYS A 118 5.81 5.54 -0.84
N VAL A 119 5.49 4.34 -0.38
CA VAL A 119 4.60 4.14 0.76
C VAL A 119 5.34 4.54 2.04
N VAL A 120 4.71 5.34 2.86
CA VAL A 120 5.23 5.74 4.18
C VAL A 120 4.43 5.14 5.32
N ALA A 121 3.20 4.69 5.06
CA ALA A 121 2.34 4.03 6.03
C ALA A 121 1.39 3.10 5.32
N ALA A 122 1.15 1.93 5.88
CA ALA A 122 0.23 0.95 5.30
C ALA A 122 -0.51 0.20 6.41
N HIS A 123 -1.75 -0.18 6.12
CA HIS A 123 -2.57 -0.97 7.02
C HIS A 123 -3.40 -1.97 6.22
N VAL A 124 -3.27 -3.24 6.55
CA VAL A 124 -4.04 -4.33 5.95
C VAL A 124 -4.85 -4.99 7.04
N SER A 125 -6.13 -5.21 6.78
CA SER A 125 -7.02 -5.87 7.72
C SER A 125 -8.00 -6.78 6.98
N LEU A 126 -8.63 -7.68 7.71
CA LEU A 126 -9.74 -8.47 7.21
C LEU A 126 -10.99 -8.06 7.97
N GLN A 127 -12.10 -7.89 7.25
CA GLN A 127 -13.39 -7.66 7.88
C GLN A 127 -13.80 -8.94 8.63
N GLY A 128 -14.20 -8.77 9.88
CA GLY A 128 -14.62 -9.91 10.68
C GLY A 128 -15.84 -10.59 10.10
N THR A 129 -15.88 -11.92 10.22
CA THR A 129 -17.08 -12.67 9.89
C THR A 129 -17.95 -12.72 11.15
N HIS A 130 -19.20 -12.33 11.02
CA HIS A 130 -20.16 -12.43 12.10
C HIS A 130 -21.03 -13.66 11.89
N ALA A 131 -21.13 -14.41 12.92
CA ALA A 131 -22.06 -15.51 12.92
C ALA A 131 -23.50 -15.00 13.04
#